data_b607377b38ee78d5810779240ca03848
#
_entry.id   b607377b38ee78d5810779240ca03848
#
_cell.length_a   1.000
_cell.length_b   1.000
_cell.length_c   1.000
_cell.angle_alpha   90.00
_cell.angle_beta   90.00
_cell.angle_gamma   90.00
#
_symmetry.space_group_name_H-M   'P 1'
#
loop_
_entity.id
_entity.type
_entity.pdbx_description
1 polymer ?
#
loop_
_entity_poly.entity_id
_entity_poly.type
_entity_poly.pdbx_seq_one_letter_code
_entity_poly.pdbx_strand_id
1 'polypeptide(L)'
;FCKHIEVAERNDFISQIATCSQAFLRQISVKEKFKNLIKKPLDAIKSLVVSFDPNDNTFSLSLEEKDLYKTNNLTQSLTDVFTSLGEAAAKAEIPICFFIDEIQYIKSENLGALIAAIHRTNQLGYPIMIIAAGLPKIYSMLSSEKSYSERLFIYKEIDSLEREQAIKA
;
A
#
# COMPACT_ATOMS: atom_id res chain seq x y z
N PHE A 1 1.63 12.76 -6.43
CA PHE A 1 2.15 11.71 -7.31
C PHE A 1 1.29 10.46 -7.24
N CYS A 2 1.06 9.81 -8.37
CA CYS A 2 0.25 8.61 -8.47
C CYS A 2 1.07 7.45 -9.01
N LYS A 3 0.84 6.24 -8.49
CA LYS A 3 1.40 4.99 -8.99
C LYS A 3 0.32 3.93 -9.10
N HIS A 4 0.39 3.16 -10.17
CA HIS A 4 -0.53 2.08 -10.48
C HIS A 4 0.06 0.75 -10.00
N ILE A 5 -0.80 -0.07 -9.41
CA ILE A 5 -0.53 -1.44 -8.96
C ILE A 5 -1.61 -2.31 -9.57
N GLU A 6 -1.24 -3.26 -10.40
CA GLU A 6 -2.15 -4.28 -10.93
C GLU A 6 -1.97 -5.55 -10.12
N VAL A 7 -3.02 -5.96 -9.43
CA VAL A 7 -2.98 -7.20 -8.66
C VAL A 7 -3.31 -8.36 -9.59
N ALA A 8 -2.27 -9.02 -10.09
CA ALA A 8 -2.44 -10.27 -10.84
C ALA A 8 -2.62 -11.45 -9.88
N GLU A 9 -3.01 -12.61 -10.42
CA GLU A 9 -3.10 -13.87 -9.66
C GLU A 9 -1.74 -14.28 -9.04
N ARG A 10 -0.65 -13.68 -9.50
CA ARG A 10 0.68 -13.84 -8.90
C ARG A 10 0.78 -12.97 -7.65
N ASN A 11 1.23 -13.60 -6.59
CA ASN A 11 1.28 -13.08 -5.23
C ASN A 11 2.39 -12.04 -5.00
N ASP A 12 2.42 -10.98 -5.81
CA ASP A 12 3.47 -9.96 -5.83
C ASP A 12 3.05 -8.59 -5.27
N PHE A 13 1.86 -8.51 -4.65
CA PHE A 13 1.28 -7.26 -4.13
C PHE A 13 2.26 -6.49 -3.24
N ILE A 14 2.93 -7.18 -2.29
CA ILE A 14 3.88 -6.56 -1.37
C ILE A 14 5.09 -5.99 -2.11
N SER A 15 5.61 -6.73 -3.10
CA SER A 15 6.72 -6.26 -3.95
C SER A 15 6.35 -5.04 -4.78
N GLN A 16 5.11 -4.98 -5.28
CA GLN A 16 4.62 -3.81 -6.02
C GLN A 16 4.46 -2.60 -5.09
N ILE A 17 3.91 -2.75 -3.88
CA ILE A 17 3.86 -1.68 -2.87
C ILE A 17 5.27 -1.15 -2.58
N ALA A 18 6.24 -2.03 -2.33
CA ALA A 18 7.62 -1.65 -2.07
C ALA A 18 8.23 -0.87 -3.25
N THR A 19 8.05 -1.36 -4.48
CA THR A 19 8.55 -0.72 -5.71
C THR A 19 7.91 0.67 -5.91
N CYS A 20 6.60 0.79 -5.76
CA CYS A 20 5.90 2.07 -5.86
C CYS A 20 6.36 3.05 -4.77
N SER A 21 6.53 2.56 -3.54
CA SER A 21 7.04 3.38 -2.43
C SER A 21 8.45 3.90 -2.70
N GLN A 22 9.36 3.08 -3.24
CA GLN A 22 10.68 3.53 -3.66
C GLN A 22 10.62 4.59 -4.77
N ALA A 23 9.70 4.44 -5.73
CA ALA A 23 9.53 5.42 -6.79
C ALA A 23 9.04 6.78 -6.25
N PHE A 24 8.15 6.80 -5.26
CA PHE A 24 7.76 8.04 -4.56
C PHE A 24 8.93 8.69 -3.83
N LEU A 25 9.74 7.89 -3.13
CA LEU A 25 10.92 8.43 -2.42
C LEU A 25 11.96 9.04 -3.38
N ARG A 26 12.16 8.45 -4.56
CA ARG A 26 13.02 9.04 -5.59
C ARG A 26 12.52 10.42 -6.00
N GLN A 27 11.22 10.60 -6.16
CA GLN A 27 10.64 11.91 -6.49
C GLN A 27 10.76 12.93 -5.35
N ILE A 28 10.56 12.50 -4.10
CA ILE A 28 10.77 13.35 -2.92
C ILE A 28 12.24 13.78 -2.82
N SER A 29 13.18 12.88 -3.12
CA SER A 29 14.62 13.11 -2.98
C SER A 29 15.24 14.02 -4.04
N VAL A 30 14.54 14.35 -5.11
CA VAL A 30 15.03 15.24 -6.18
C VAL A 30 15.46 16.59 -5.62
N LYS A 31 14.75 17.11 -4.62
CA LYS A 31 15.14 18.35 -3.94
C LYS A 31 16.12 18.00 -2.81
N GLU A 32 17.30 18.58 -2.86
CA GLU A 32 18.40 18.30 -1.93
C GLU A 32 18.03 18.41 -0.45
N LYS A 33 17.17 19.40 -0.11
CA LYS A 33 16.66 19.62 1.25
C LYS A 33 15.86 18.44 1.81
N PHE A 34 15.41 17.51 0.98
CA PHE A 34 14.59 16.35 1.39
C PHE A 34 15.36 15.04 1.44
N LYS A 35 16.64 15.01 1.09
CA LYS A 35 17.46 13.79 1.12
C LYS A 35 17.44 13.07 2.48
N ASN A 36 17.41 13.82 3.56
CA ASN A 36 17.37 13.24 4.91
C ASN A 36 16.02 12.64 5.27
N LEU A 37 14.93 13.00 4.58
CA LEU A 37 13.58 12.48 4.84
C LEU A 37 13.36 11.07 4.31
N ILE A 38 14.18 10.61 3.37
CA ILE A 38 14.00 9.33 2.70
C ILE A 38 14.62 8.15 3.46
N LYS A 39 15.53 8.39 4.42
CA LYS A 39 16.24 7.31 5.13
C LYS A 39 15.28 6.36 5.86
N LYS A 40 14.43 6.92 6.72
CA LYS A 40 13.48 6.16 7.52
C LYS A 40 12.51 5.29 6.67
N PRO A 41 11.84 5.85 5.62
CA PRO A 41 11.00 5.02 4.76
C PRO A 41 11.79 4.01 3.92
N LEU A 42 13.02 4.30 3.51
CA LEU A 42 13.86 3.32 2.82
C LEU A 42 14.20 2.12 3.72
N ASP A 43 14.51 2.37 4.98
CA ASP A 43 14.79 1.30 5.94
C ASP A 43 13.52 0.47 6.23
N ALA A 44 12.36 1.09 6.31
CA ALA A 44 11.07 0.39 6.45
C ALA A 44 10.76 -0.47 5.21
N ILE A 45 10.98 0.04 3.99
CA ILE A 45 10.78 -0.70 2.74
C ILE A 45 11.75 -1.90 2.66
N LYS A 46 13.02 -1.71 3.01
CA LYS A 46 14.00 -2.81 3.04
C LYS A 46 13.55 -3.90 4.02
N SER A 47 13.09 -3.53 5.20
CA SER A 47 12.58 -4.48 6.20
C SER A 47 11.37 -5.25 5.69
N LEU A 48 10.46 -4.60 4.96
CA LEU A 48 9.29 -5.25 4.35
C LEU A 48 9.71 -6.28 3.29
N VAL A 49 10.64 -5.92 2.40
CA VAL A 49 11.10 -6.79 1.29
C VAL A 49 11.91 -7.98 1.81
N VAL A 50 12.81 -7.76 2.77
CA VAL A 50 13.62 -8.84 3.36
C VAL A 50 12.77 -9.84 4.14
N SER A 51 11.66 -9.40 4.70
CA SER A 51 10.72 -10.26 5.45
C SER A 51 9.80 -11.09 4.56
N PHE A 52 9.75 -10.85 3.25
CA PHE A 52 8.83 -11.49 2.33
C PHE A 52 9.56 -12.35 1.30
N ASP A 53 9.35 -13.68 1.33
CA ASP A 53 9.79 -14.61 0.29
C ASP A 53 8.64 -14.87 -0.70
N PRO A 54 8.78 -14.43 -1.97
CA PRO A 54 7.73 -14.60 -2.96
C PRO A 54 7.53 -16.06 -3.41
N ASN A 55 8.50 -16.95 -3.19
CA ASN A 55 8.42 -18.35 -3.63
C ASN A 55 7.60 -19.20 -2.67
N ASP A 56 7.78 -18.99 -1.37
CA ASP A 56 7.10 -19.78 -0.35
C ASP A 56 5.90 -19.07 0.27
N ASN A 57 5.69 -17.79 -0.09
CA ASN A 57 4.69 -16.92 0.54
C ASN A 57 4.81 -16.88 2.07
N THR A 58 6.00 -17.12 2.57
CA THR A 58 6.35 -17.11 3.99
C THR A 58 7.22 -15.92 4.32
N PHE A 59 7.06 -15.41 5.53
CA PHE A 59 7.98 -14.44 6.10
C PHE A 59 9.17 -15.20 6.67
N SER A 60 10.27 -15.28 5.92
CA SER A 60 11.48 -15.89 6.41
C SER A 60 12.33 -14.90 7.20
N LEU A 61 12.76 -15.32 8.38
CA LEU A 61 13.81 -14.67 9.17
C LEU A 61 15.15 -14.93 8.51
N SER A 62 15.69 -13.98 7.77
CA SER A 62 17.15 -13.96 7.57
C SER A 62 17.77 -13.34 8.82
N LEU A 63 18.28 -14.21 9.69
CA LEU A 63 19.05 -13.85 10.87
C LEU A 63 20.40 -13.26 10.44
N GLU A 64 20.47 -11.96 10.25
CA GLU A 64 21.69 -11.22 10.54
C GLU A 64 21.53 -10.50 11.87
N GLU A 65 22.43 -10.84 12.76
CA GLU A 65 22.47 -10.65 14.22
C GLU A 65 22.44 -9.21 14.74
N LYS A 66 21.60 -8.30 14.28
CA LYS A 66 21.59 -6.93 14.86
C LYS A 66 20.23 -6.31 15.17
N ASP A 67 19.10 -6.96 14.88
CA ASP A 67 17.79 -6.38 15.23
C ASP A 67 16.84 -7.41 15.86
N LEU A 68 17.07 -7.71 17.12
CA LEU A 68 16.29 -8.66 17.97
C LEU A 68 14.85 -8.23 18.26
N TYR A 69 14.31 -7.22 17.57
CA TYR A 69 12.96 -6.69 17.81
C TYR A 69 12.09 -6.59 16.56
N LYS A 70 12.42 -7.26 15.46
CA LYS A 70 11.53 -7.30 14.28
C LYS A 70 10.47 -8.36 14.48
N THR A 71 9.32 -7.92 14.97
CA THR A 71 8.09 -8.69 14.95
C THR A 71 7.75 -9.06 13.53
N ASN A 72 7.65 -10.36 13.23
CA ASN A 72 7.26 -10.94 11.93
C ASN A 72 5.79 -10.67 11.59
N ASN A 73 5.35 -9.43 11.66
CA ASN A 73 3.97 -9.05 11.43
C ASN A 73 3.88 -8.17 10.19
N LEU A 74 3.36 -8.73 9.08
CA LEU A 74 3.11 -8.00 7.84
C LEU A 74 2.37 -6.68 8.09
N THR A 75 1.36 -6.70 8.97
CA THR A 75 0.58 -5.52 9.34
C THR A 75 1.46 -4.41 9.90
N GLN A 76 2.40 -4.74 10.79
CA GLN A 76 3.32 -3.76 11.36
C GLN A 76 4.30 -3.25 10.29
N SER A 77 4.92 -4.14 9.52
CA SER A 77 5.88 -3.76 8.48
C SER A 77 5.24 -2.84 7.42
N LEU A 78 4.03 -3.17 6.97
CA LEU A 78 3.30 -2.35 6.00
C LEU A 78 2.88 -1.00 6.62
N THR A 79 2.46 -1.00 7.88
CA THR A 79 2.14 0.23 8.61
C THR A 79 3.36 1.13 8.75
N ASP A 80 4.54 0.58 9.02
CA ASP A 80 5.79 1.34 9.13
C ASP A 80 6.20 1.95 7.78
N VAL A 81 6.04 1.22 6.69
CA VAL A 81 6.26 1.76 5.32
C VAL A 81 5.31 2.92 5.07
N PHE A 82 4.01 2.74 5.24
CA PHE A 82 3.01 3.77 4.93
C PHE A 82 3.15 5.00 5.83
N THR A 83 3.39 4.82 7.13
CA THR A 83 3.53 5.96 8.05
C THR A 83 4.81 6.74 7.81
N SER A 84 5.94 6.06 7.59
CA SER A 84 7.21 6.73 7.31
C SER A 84 7.21 7.42 5.94
N LEU A 85 6.57 6.83 4.92
CA LEU A 85 6.37 7.43 3.61
C LEU A 85 5.45 8.65 3.71
N GLY A 86 4.35 8.54 4.48
CA GLY A 86 3.41 9.64 4.72
C GLY A 86 4.04 10.81 5.46
N GLU A 87 4.88 10.55 6.45
CA GLU A 87 5.65 11.57 7.14
C GLU A 87 6.59 12.33 6.18
N ALA A 88 7.29 11.60 5.31
CA ALA A 88 8.17 12.20 4.30
C ALA A 88 7.37 13.02 3.28
N ALA A 89 6.22 12.51 2.83
CA ALA A 89 5.31 13.17 1.91
C ALA A 89 4.75 14.48 2.49
N ALA A 90 4.32 14.46 3.75
CA ALA A 90 3.82 15.63 4.46
C ALA A 90 4.89 16.73 4.58
N LYS A 91 6.11 16.38 4.99
CA LYS A 91 7.24 17.32 5.08
C LYS A 91 7.67 17.88 3.73
N ALA A 92 7.50 17.10 2.67
CA ALA A 92 7.80 17.51 1.31
C ALA A 92 6.66 18.29 0.65
N GLU A 93 5.47 18.33 1.27
CA GLU A 93 4.22 18.87 0.72
C GLU A 93 3.81 18.19 -0.61
N ILE A 94 4.00 16.87 -0.68
CA ILE A 94 3.75 16.08 -1.88
C ILE A 94 2.73 14.99 -1.55
N PRO A 95 1.46 15.10 -1.98
CA PRO A 95 0.50 14.03 -1.78
C PRO A 95 0.86 12.79 -2.63
N ILE A 96 0.59 11.61 -2.07
CA ILE A 96 0.84 10.32 -2.68
C ILE A 96 -0.50 9.62 -2.92
N CYS A 97 -0.67 9.03 -4.10
CA CYS A 97 -1.82 8.20 -4.43
C CYS A 97 -1.35 6.85 -4.98
N PHE A 98 -1.86 5.76 -4.40
CA PHE A 98 -1.76 4.42 -4.96
C PHE A 98 -3.06 4.10 -5.69
N PHE A 99 -2.97 3.70 -6.97
CA PHE A 99 -4.07 3.10 -7.70
C PHE A 99 -3.89 1.59 -7.65
N ILE A 100 -4.88 0.88 -7.14
CA ILE A 100 -4.86 -0.58 -7.03
C ILE A 100 -5.99 -1.11 -7.91
N ASP A 101 -5.63 -1.80 -8.99
CA ASP A 101 -6.59 -2.47 -9.84
C ASP A 101 -6.73 -3.94 -9.45
N GLU A 102 -7.90 -4.51 -9.76
CA GLU A 102 -8.22 -5.92 -9.46
C GLU A 102 -8.03 -6.28 -7.98
N ILE A 103 -8.37 -5.35 -7.08
CA ILE A 103 -8.11 -5.49 -5.62
C ILE A 103 -8.71 -6.78 -5.02
N GLN A 104 -9.72 -7.40 -5.65
CA GLN A 104 -10.31 -8.66 -5.18
C GLN A 104 -9.36 -9.85 -5.26
N TYR A 105 -8.22 -9.74 -5.93
CA TYR A 105 -7.19 -10.79 -5.96
C TYR A 105 -6.15 -10.64 -4.84
N ILE A 106 -6.22 -9.56 -4.06
CA ILE A 106 -5.37 -9.44 -2.88
C ILE A 106 -5.74 -10.51 -1.88
N LYS A 107 -4.76 -11.22 -1.35
CA LYS A 107 -4.99 -12.17 -0.26
C LYS A 107 -5.53 -11.46 0.98
N SER A 108 -6.42 -12.12 1.70
CA SER A 108 -7.07 -11.62 2.92
C SER A 108 -6.08 -11.02 3.92
N GLU A 109 -4.97 -11.71 4.19
CA GLU A 109 -3.91 -11.25 5.08
C GLU A 109 -3.29 -9.91 4.62
N ASN A 110 -2.97 -9.79 3.32
CA ASN A 110 -2.41 -8.58 2.73
C ASN A 110 -3.42 -7.43 2.75
N LEU A 111 -4.69 -7.73 2.49
CA LEU A 111 -5.78 -6.76 2.52
C LEU A 111 -5.99 -6.23 3.94
N GLY A 112 -6.02 -7.11 4.94
CA GLY A 112 -6.12 -6.72 6.34
C GLY A 112 -4.95 -5.83 6.81
N ALA A 113 -3.73 -6.15 6.37
CA ALA A 113 -2.54 -5.35 6.64
C ALA A 113 -2.60 -3.97 5.97
N LEU A 114 -3.06 -3.91 4.70
CA LEU A 114 -3.25 -2.67 3.96
C LEU A 114 -4.28 -1.75 4.65
N ILE A 115 -5.43 -2.30 5.03
CA ILE A 115 -6.49 -1.57 5.74
C ILE A 115 -5.94 -0.96 7.04
N ALA A 116 -5.18 -1.72 7.82
CA ALA A 116 -4.58 -1.22 9.05
C ALA A 116 -3.56 -0.09 8.80
N ALA A 117 -2.72 -0.23 7.78
CA ALA A 117 -1.75 0.78 7.39
C ALA A 117 -2.42 2.10 6.96
N ILE A 118 -3.47 2.02 6.11
CA ILE A 118 -4.24 3.20 5.66
C ILE A 118 -4.94 3.86 6.84
N HIS A 119 -5.58 3.07 7.69
CA HIS A 119 -6.25 3.59 8.88
C HIS A 119 -5.28 4.39 9.76
N ARG A 120 -4.08 3.87 9.96
CA ARG A 120 -3.03 4.54 10.74
C ARG A 120 -2.56 5.84 10.08
N THR A 121 -2.34 5.85 8.76
CA THR A 121 -1.94 7.07 8.04
C THR A 121 -3.02 8.14 8.09
N ASN A 122 -4.28 7.76 7.98
CA ASN A 122 -5.42 8.69 8.10
C ASN A 122 -5.51 9.29 9.51
N GLN A 123 -5.32 8.48 10.57
CA GLN A 123 -5.28 8.99 11.94
C GLN A 123 -4.16 10.02 12.16
N LEU A 124 -3.05 9.88 11.46
CA LEU A 124 -1.90 10.78 11.54
C LEU A 124 -2.04 12.00 10.59
N GLY A 125 -3.09 12.07 9.79
CA GLY A 125 -3.32 13.14 8.82
C GLY A 125 -2.27 13.19 7.70
N TYR A 126 -1.66 12.06 7.36
CA TYR A 126 -0.65 12.00 6.31
C TYR A 126 -1.29 12.04 4.91
N PRO A 127 -0.66 12.71 3.93
CA PRO A 127 -1.22 12.90 2.60
C PRO A 127 -1.02 11.67 1.70
N ILE A 128 -1.53 10.51 2.15
CA ILE A 128 -1.58 9.27 1.37
C ILE A 128 -3.03 8.91 1.10
N MET A 129 -3.34 8.63 -0.16
CA MET A 129 -4.64 8.17 -0.61
C MET A 129 -4.51 6.86 -1.38
N ILE A 130 -5.51 6.01 -1.26
CA ILE A 130 -5.67 4.82 -2.09
C ILE A 130 -6.96 4.96 -2.88
N ILE A 131 -6.86 4.68 -4.18
CA ILE A 131 -7.99 4.50 -5.07
C ILE A 131 -7.89 3.06 -5.58
N ALA A 132 -8.96 2.29 -5.39
CA ALA A 132 -8.97 0.90 -5.79
C ALA A 132 -10.14 0.60 -6.71
N ALA A 133 -9.92 -0.26 -7.69
CA ALA A 133 -10.93 -0.80 -8.57
C ALA A 133 -11.02 -2.33 -8.40
N GLY A 134 -12.20 -2.87 -8.57
CA GLY A 134 -12.42 -4.31 -8.45
C GLY A 134 -13.87 -4.71 -8.62
N LEU A 135 -14.13 -6.01 -8.61
CA LEU A 135 -15.47 -6.58 -8.75
C LEU A 135 -16.34 -6.33 -7.49
N PRO A 136 -17.67 -6.35 -7.59
CA PRO A 136 -18.59 -6.07 -6.47
C PRO A 136 -18.35 -6.90 -5.21
N LYS A 137 -17.76 -8.09 -5.31
CA LYS A 137 -17.39 -8.91 -4.14
C LYS A 137 -16.44 -8.22 -3.15
N ILE A 138 -15.80 -7.11 -3.56
CA ILE A 138 -14.89 -6.35 -2.69
C ILE A 138 -15.59 -5.84 -1.43
N TYR A 139 -16.88 -5.51 -1.49
CA TYR A 139 -17.64 -5.06 -0.32
C TYR A 139 -17.61 -6.10 0.81
N SER A 140 -17.92 -7.37 0.49
CA SER A 140 -17.89 -8.44 1.47
C SER A 140 -16.49 -8.75 1.98
N MET A 141 -15.48 -8.66 1.12
CA MET A 141 -14.08 -8.89 1.50
C MET A 141 -13.60 -7.83 2.50
N LEU A 142 -13.85 -6.56 2.23
CA LEU A 142 -13.43 -5.46 3.10
C LEU A 142 -14.16 -5.49 4.45
N SER A 143 -15.47 -5.78 4.47
CA SER A 143 -16.26 -5.89 5.69
C SER A 143 -15.82 -7.04 6.58
N SER A 144 -15.39 -8.17 5.99
CA SER A 144 -14.93 -9.34 6.74
C SER A 144 -13.56 -9.14 7.42
N GLU A 145 -12.70 -8.29 6.85
CA GLU A 145 -11.34 -8.11 7.36
C GLU A 145 -11.28 -7.24 8.62
N LYS A 146 -11.95 -6.10 8.64
CA LYS A 146 -11.95 -5.16 9.77
C LYS A 146 -13.28 -4.42 9.87
N SER A 147 -13.84 -4.38 11.06
CA SER A 147 -15.12 -3.70 11.34
C SER A 147 -15.14 -2.20 11.04
N TYR A 148 -13.98 -1.56 10.96
CA TYR A 148 -13.86 -0.13 10.63
C TYR A 148 -13.61 0.14 9.14
N SER A 149 -13.41 -0.90 8.32
CA SER A 149 -13.13 -0.74 6.88
C SER A 149 -14.25 -0.02 6.15
N GLU A 150 -15.51 -0.28 6.52
CA GLU A 150 -16.68 0.39 5.92
C GLU A 150 -16.66 1.91 6.07
N ARG A 151 -16.05 2.42 7.16
CA ARG A 151 -15.91 3.86 7.41
C ARG A 151 -14.63 4.46 6.83
N LEU A 152 -13.71 3.61 6.40
CA LEU A 152 -12.42 4.02 5.86
C LEU A 152 -12.50 4.35 4.37
N PHE A 153 -13.40 3.69 3.65
CA PHE A 153 -13.52 3.81 2.20
C PHE A 153 -14.84 4.46 1.77
N ILE A 154 -14.77 5.21 0.68
CA ILE A 154 -15.93 5.70 -0.05
C ILE A 154 -16.10 4.80 -1.27
N TYR A 155 -17.25 4.14 -1.34
CA TYR A 155 -17.57 3.22 -2.42
C TYR A 155 -18.30 3.95 -3.54
N LYS A 156 -17.94 3.66 -4.78
CA LYS A 156 -18.61 4.11 -5.99
C LYS A 156 -18.83 2.92 -6.91
N GLU A 157 -20.05 2.68 -7.27
CA GLU A 157 -20.41 1.68 -8.26
C GLU A 157 -20.31 2.30 -9.66
N ILE A 158 -19.71 1.55 -10.58
CA ILE A 158 -19.57 1.94 -11.98
C ILE A 158 -20.27 0.85 -12.79
N ASP A 159 -21.41 1.21 -13.35
CA ASP A 159 -22.19 0.34 -14.21
C ASP A 159 -21.62 0.26 -15.62
N SER A 160 -22.19 -0.66 -16.44
CA SER A 160 -21.88 -0.76 -17.86
C SER A 160 -22.22 0.54 -18.58
N LEU A 161 -21.45 0.86 -19.61
CA LEU A 161 -21.73 1.99 -20.49
C LEU A 161 -23.11 1.81 -21.15
N GLU A 162 -23.88 2.88 -21.18
CA GLU A 162 -25.06 2.98 -22.04
C GLU A 162 -24.66 2.72 -23.51
N ARG A 163 -25.58 2.12 -24.27
CA ARG A 163 -25.30 1.73 -25.67
C ARG A 163 -24.72 2.88 -26.52
N GLU A 164 -25.25 4.07 -26.34
CA GLU A 164 -24.78 5.26 -27.08
C GLU A 164 -23.36 5.70 -26.66
N GLN A 165 -23.03 5.52 -25.38
CA GLN A 165 -21.70 5.82 -24.84
C GLN A 165 -20.68 4.77 -25.29
N ALA A 166 -21.08 3.49 -25.30
CA ALA A 166 -20.23 2.40 -25.76
C ALA A 166 -19.90 2.48 -27.26
N ILE A 167 -20.78 3.07 -28.07
CA ILE A 167 -20.53 3.30 -29.53
C ILE A 167 -19.53 4.44 -29.75
N LYS A 168 -19.44 5.38 -28.81
CA LYS A 168 -18.54 6.56 -28.91
C LYS A 168 -17.16 6.35 -28.28
N ALA A 169 -16.99 5.30 -27.48
CA ALA A 169 -15.73 4.94 -26.84
C ALA A 169 -14.85 4.10 -27.78
#